data_0fc23c37d184698f001d141acec03557
#
_entry.id   0fc23c37d184698f001d141acec03557
#
_cell.length_a   1.000
_cell.length_b   1.000
_cell.length_c   1.000
_cell.angle_alpha   90.00
_cell.angle_beta   90.00
_cell.angle_gamma   90.00
#
_symmetry.space_group_name_H-M   'P 1'
#
loop_
_entity.id
_entity.type
_entity.pdbx_description
1 polymer ?
#
loop_
_entity_poly.entity_id
_entity_poly.type
_entity_poly.pdbx_seq_one_letter_code
_entity_poly.pdbx_strand_id
1 'polypeptide(L)'
;MSAATTVTYDLRKGLWGEKHKLTFAQDFLQYDDTRIAVAGITDIKHRMRWIVWYKFYVGRVYEMVIRHTEEEELRITFNSYFGLRKQYMDVYAGIIETFWAMYFQKVVDRRQLVLRERGELTISGVQLLDEGVRFSEQGEIVPWEKVGYAEYYSYFALYHADRAKLNVRRDFYAWESEILLSLIRTIKAERATDI
;
A
#
# COMPACT_ATOMS: atom_id res chain seq x y z
N MET A 1 30.56 -9.69 1.71
CA MET A 1 29.74 -9.26 0.55
C MET A 1 28.43 -10.01 0.67
N SER A 2 27.35 -9.34 1.06
CA SER A 2 26.02 -9.97 1.14
C SER A 2 25.52 -10.18 -0.30
N ALA A 3 25.11 -11.40 -0.62
CA ALA A 3 24.51 -11.70 -1.92
C ALA A 3 23.28 -10.80 -2.11
N ALA A 4 23.22 -10.05 -3.21
CA ALA A 4 22.08 -9.21 -3.52
C ALA A 4 20.84 -10.12 -3.67
N THR A 5 19.90 -10.02 -2.75
CA THR A 5 18.68 -10.80 -2.78
C THR A 5 17.83 -10.31 -3.95
N THR A 6 17.63 -11.17 -4.94
CA THR A 6 16.75 -10.89 -6.08
C THR A 6 15.60 -11.89 -6.07
N VAL A 7 14.37 -11.39 -6.13
CA VAL A 7 13.14 -12.19 -6.17
C VAL A 7 12.42 -11.93 -7.49
N THR A 8 11.98 -13.00 -8.15
CA THR A 8 11.34 -12.90 -9.46
C THR A 8 10.03 -13.65 -9.50
N TYR A 9 9.01 -13.03 -10.10
CA TYR A 9 7.68 -13.60 -10.32
C TYR A 9 7.38 -13.64 -11.82
N ASP A 10 6.89 -14.81 -12.28
CA ASP A 10 6.33 -14.98 -13.63
C ASP A 10 4.82 -14.74 -13.58
N LEU A 11 4.35 -13.73 -14.29
CA LEU A 11 2.96 -13.29 -14.32
C LEU A 11 2.34 -13.57 -15.69
N ARG A 12 1.02 -13.77 -15.75
CA ARG A 12 0.29 -13.92 -17.02
C ARG A 12 -0.94 -13.04 -17.04
N LYS A 13 -1.16 -12.38 -18.18
CA LYS A 13 -2.43 -11.69 -18.49
C LYS A 13 -3.34 -12.65 -19.24
N GLY A 14 -4.32 -13.25 -18.54
CA GLY A 14 -5.28 -14.15 -19.15
C GLY A 14 -4.84 -15.62 -19.23
N LEU A 15 -5.76 -16.49 -19.67
CA LEU A 15 -5.53 -17.93 -19.83
C LEU A 15 -4.44 -18.25 -20.86
N TRP A 16 -4.40 -17.47 -21.93
CA TRP A 16 -3.51 -17.62 -23.07
C TRP A 16 -2.60 -16.42 -23.27
N GLY A 17 -2.53 -15.51 -22.27
CA GLY A 17 -1.82 -14.25 -22.34
C GLY A 17 -0.30 -14.42 -22.29
N GLU A 18 0.39 -13.37 -22.70
CA GLU A 18 1.84 -13.25 -22.62
C GLU A 18 2.34 -13.42 -21.20
N LYS A 19 3.54 -13.98 -21.08
CA LYS A 19 4.25 -14.06 -19.82
C LYS A 19 4.95 -12.73 -19.58
N HIS A 20 4.77 -12.19 -18.39
CA HIS A 20 5.45 -11.00 -17.90
C HIS A 20 6.36 -11.39 -16.75
N LYS A 21 7.47 -10.70 -16.62
CA LYS A 21 8.44 -10.95 -15.56
C LYS A 21 8.52 -9.75 -14.63
N LEU A 22 8.30 -9.98 -13.33
CA LEU A 22 8.46 -8.98 -12.28
C LEU A 22 9.66 -9.34 -11.41
N THR A 23 10.66 -8.47 -11.36
CA THR A 23 11.91 -8.70 -10.62
C THR A 23 12.10 -7.62 -9.56
N PHE A 24 12.29 -8.04 -8.33
CA PHE A 24 12.66 -7.22 -7.18
C PHE A 24 14.15 -7.38 -6.90
N ALA A 25 14.90 -6.29 -6.88
CA ALA A 25 16.30 -6.26 -6.48
C ALA A 25 16.53 -5.15 -5.44
N GLN A 26 17.66 -5.11 -4.81
CA GLN A 26 17.96 -4.18 -3.71
C GLN A 26 17.82 -2.70 -4.11
N ASP A 27 18.15 -2.36 -5.35
CA ASP A 27 18.26 -1.01 -5.88
C ASP A 27 17.26 -0.69 -7.00
N PHE A 28 16.57 -1.72 -7.54
CA PHE A 28 15.59 -1.53 -8.60
C PHE A 28 14.42 -2.51 -8.52
N LEU A 29 13.30 -2.11 -9.10
CA LEU A 29 12.19 -2.95 -9.52
C LEU A 29 12.14 -2.97 -11.03
N GLN A 30 11.95 -4.13 -11.63
CA GLN A 30 11.81 -4.29 -13.08
C GLN A 30 10.54 -5.09 -13.41
N TYR A 31 9.75 -4.56 -14.33
CA TYR A 31 8.61 -5.24 -14.92
C TYR A 31 8.80 -5.27 -16.43
N ASP A 32 9.07 -6.47 -16.96
CA ASP A 32 9.52 -6.69 -18.32
C ASP A 32 10.75 -5.81 -18.66
N ASP A 33 10.62 -4.91 -19.64
CA ASP A 33 11.67 -3.99 -20.07
C ASP A 33 11.71 -2.68 -19.26
N THR A 34 10.69 -2.43 -18.43
CA THR A 34 10.62 -1.22 -17.62
C THR A 34 11.31 -1.42 -16.28
N ARG A 35 12.37 -0.66 -16.04
CA ARG A 35 13.15 -0.66 -14.80
C ARG A 35 13.03 0.67 -14.08
N ILE A 36 12.68 0.65 -12.79
CA ILE A 36 12.60 1.82 -11.93
C ILE A 36 13.54 1.69 -10.73
N ALA A 37 14.17 2.80 -10.34
CA ALA A 37 15.03 2.83 -9.18
C ALA A 37 14.20 2.84 -7.89
N VAL A 38 14.57 2.03 -6.90
CA VAL A 38 13.88 1.98 -5.58
C VAL A 38 13.88 3.34 -4.87
N ALA A 39 14.96 4.11 -5.02
CA ALA A 39 15.04 5.46 -4.44
C ALA A 39 13.97 6.42 -4.99
N GLY A 40 13.50 6.20 -6.21
CA GLY A 40 12.43 6.98 -6.84
C GLY A 40 11.02 6.56 -6.47
N ILE A 41 10.82 5.42 -5.81
CA ILE A 41 9.50 4.96 -5.40
C ILE A 41 8.95 5.88 -4.31
N THR A 42 7.77 6.46 -4.55
CA THR A 42 7.14 7.43 -3.65
C THR A 42 5.84 6.92 -3.07
N ASP A 43 5.11 6.02 -3.76
CA ASP A 43 3.82 5.53 -3.32
C ASP A 43 3.42 4.23 -4.04
N ILE A 44 2.45 3.53 -3.47
CA ILE A 44 1.82 2.34 -4.05
C ILE A 44 0.33 2.35 -3.77
N LYS A 45 -0.44 1.86 -4.75
CA LYS A 45 -1.83 1.45 -4.56
C LYS A 45 -2.06 0.10 -5.20
N HIS A 46 -2.88 -0.73 -4.60
CA HIS A 46 -3.18 -2.04 -5.13
C HIS A 46 -4.64 -2.43 -4.89
N ARG A 47 -5.15 -3.31 -5.72
CA ARG A 47 -6.49 -3.85 -5.58
C ARG A 47 -6.64 -5.20 -6.25
N MET A 48 -7.70 -5.88 -5.86
CA MET A 48 -8.17 -7.10 -6.47
C MET A 48 -9.64 -6.91 -6.85
N ARG A 49 -9.99 -7.24 -8.10
CA ARG A 49 -11.35 -7.13 -8.61
C ARG A 49 -11.83 -8.45 -9.19
N TRP A 50 -13.13 -8.75 -9.04
CA TRP A 50 -13.74 -9.89 -9.69
C TRP A 50 -13.94 -9.62 -11.19
N ILE A 51 -13.69 -10.66 -12.00
CA ILE A 51 -14.12 -10.71 -13.39
C ILE A 51 -15.50 -11.36 -13.37
N VAL A 52 -16.51 -10.60 -13.80
CA VAL A 52 -17.90 -11.07 -13.88
C VAL A 52 -18.27 -11.25 -15.35
N TRP A 53 -18.74 -12.45 -15.70
CA TRP A 53 -19.31 -12.74 -17.00
C TRP A 53 -20.78 -13.15 -16.83
N TYR A 54 -21.71 -12.35 -17.37
CA TYR A 54 -23.11 -12.39 -17.02
C TYR A 54 -23.34 -12.24 -15.50
N LYS A 55 -23.69 -13.32 -14.82
CA LYS A 55 -23.89 -13.36 -13.35
C LYS A 55 -22.85 -14.23 -12.63
N PHE A 56 -21.86 -14.74 -13.35
CA PHE A 56 -20.88 -15.67 -12.80
C PHE A 56 -19.54 -14.99 -12.55
N TYR A 57 -18.93 -15.29 -11.41
CA TYR A 57 -17.56 -14.90 -11.08
C TYR A 57 -16.60 -15.86 -11.77
N VAL A 58 -15.99 -15.43 -12.86
CA VAL A 58 -15.14 -16.27 -13.72
C VAL A 58 -13.65 -16.12 -13.45
N GLY A 59 -13.26 -15.11 -12.68
CA GLY A 59 -11.86 -14.87 -12.35
C GLY A 59 -11.63 -13.65 -11.48
N ARG A 60 -10.35 -13.28 -11.32
CA ARG A 60 -9.92 -12.06 -10.63
C ARG A 60 -8.87 -11.32 -11.44
N VAL A 61 -8.91 -10.01 -11.40
CA VAL A 61 -7.85 -9.10 -11.82
C VAL A 61 -7.11 -8.66 -10.57
N TYR A 62 -5.80 -8.80 -10.58
CA TYR A 62 -4.87 -8.26 -9.59
C TYR A 62 -4.17 -7.07 -10.23
N GLU A 63 -4.16 -5.96 -9.55
CA GLU A 63 -3.58 -4.72 -10.04
C GLU A 63 -2.76 -4.07 -8.93
N MET A 64 -1.53 -3.69 -9.26
CA MET A 64 -0.63 -2.91 -8.44
C MET A 64 -0.13 -1.75 -9.29
N VAL A 65 -0.17 -0.54 -8.75
CA VAL A 65 0.35 0.66 -9.40
C VAL A 65 1.35 1.32 -8.46
N ILE A 66 2.57 1.49 -8.93
CA ILE A 66 3.68 2.06 -8.19
C ILE A 66 3.99 3.41 -8.81
N ARG A 67 3.98 4.45 -7.98
CA ARG A 67 4.44 5.78 -8.37
C ARG A 67 5.93 5.88 -8.05
N HIS A 68 6.74 6.18 -9.06
CA HIS A 68 8.19 6.29 -8.88
C HIS A 68 8.73 7.70 -9.15
N THR A 69 7.90 8.59 -9.71
CA THR A 69 8.12 10.02 -9.79
C THR A 69 6.75 10.70 -9.64
N GLU A 70 6.68 12.03 -9.60
CA GLU A 70 5.40 12.73 -9.44
C GLU A 70 4.39 12.43 -10.56
N GLU A 71 4.88 12.13 -11.77
CA GLU A 71 4.05 11.92 -12.97
C GLU A 71 4.12 10.50 -13.55
N GLU A 72 5.11 9.68 -13.17
CA GLU A 72 5.31 8.35 -13.75
C GLU A 72 4.78 7.23 -12.87
N GLU A 73 4.03 6.31 -13.47
CA GLU A 73 3.42 5.16 -12.81
C GLU A 73 3.82 3.85 -13.51
N LEU A 74 4.31 2.88 -12.75
CA LEU A 74 4.47 1.52 -13.20
C LEU A 74 3.23 0.71 -12.83
N ARG A 75 2.50 0.22 -13.82
CA ARG A 75 1.30 -0.59 -13.63
C ARG A 75 1.56 -2.06 -13.92
N ILE A 76 1.38 -2.89 -12.90
CA ILE A 76 1.50 -4.34 -12.94
C ILE A 76 0.09 -4.93 -12.85
N THR A 77 -0.31 -5.72 -13.84
CA THR A 77 -1.64 -6.34 -13.87
C THR A 77 -1.54 -7.78 -14.33
N PHE A 78 -2.21 -8.68 -13.63
CA PHE A 78 -2.36 -10.07 -14.04
C PHE A 78 -3.72 -10.63 -13.60
N ASN A 79 -4.14 -11.76 -14.18
CA ASN A 79 -5.48 -12.28 -14.00
C ASN A 79 -5.45 -13.76 -13.65
N SER A 80 -6.37 -14.20 -12.79
CA SER A 80 -6.69 -15.61 -12.59
C SER A 80 -8.04 -15.94 -13.20
N TYR A 81 -8.13 -17.13 -13.74
CA TYR A 81 -9.39 -17.71 -14.24
C TYR A 81 -9.61 -19.09 -13.62
N PHE A 82 -10.79 -19.67 -13.78
CA PHE A 82 -11.26 -20.97 -13.30
C PHE A 82 -10.17 -21.93 -12.76
N GLY A 83 -10.28 -22.34 -11.49
CA GLY A 83 -9.40 -23.35 -10.87
C GLY A 83 -8.02 -22.88 -10.41
N LEU A 84 -7.47 -21.81 -10.98
CA LEU A 84 -6.12 -21.29 -10.63
C LEU A 84 -6.14 -20.21 -9.54
N ARG A 85 -7.30 -19.99 -8.93
CA ARG A 85 -7.54 -18.85 -8.00
C ARG A 85 -6.58 -18.84 -6.80
N LYS A 86 -6.33 -19.99 -6.19
CA LYS A 86 -5.45 -20.09 -5.02
C LYS A 86 -4.01 -19.74 -5.39
N GLN A 87 -3.48 -20.36 -6.43
CA GLN A 87 -2.10 -20.12 -6.89
C GLN A 87 -1.83 -18.64 -7.20
N TYR A 88 -2.76 -17.97 -7.91
CA TYR A 88 -2.60 -16.54 -8.23
C TYR A 88 -2.80 -15.63 -7.01
N MET A 89 -3.61 -16.04 -6.03
CA MET A 89 -3.70 -15.35 -4.75
C MET A 89 -2.38 -15.41 -3.99
N ASP A 90 -1.75 -16.58 -3.95
CA ASP A 90 -0.47 -16.78 -3.27
C ASP A 90 0.64 -15.96 -3.97
N VAL A 91 0.65 -15.93 -5.31
CA VAL A 91 1.57 -15.07 -6.09
C VAL A 91 1.34 -13.59 -5.76
N TYR A 92 0.08 -13.14 -5.75
CA TYR A 92 -0.24 -11.74 -5.43
C TYR A 92 0.18 -11.37 -4.00
N ALA A 93 -0.12 -12.21 -3.02
CA ALA A 93 0.31 -12.01 -1.64
C ALA A 93 1.83 -11.94 -1.54
N GLY A 94 2.55 -12.88 -2.17
CA GLY A 94 4.01 -12.89 -2.20
C GLY A 94 4.62 -11.65 -2.85
N ILE A 95 4.00 -11.11 -3.92
CA ILE A 95 4.43 -9.85 -4.55
C ILE A 95 4.27 -8.69 -3.56
N ILE A 96 3.11 -8.59 -2.91
CA ILE A 96 2.85 -7.54 -1.92
C ILE A 96 3.84 -7.65 -0.76
N GLU A 97 3.99 -8.82 -0.16
CA GLU A 97 4.94 -9.06 0.94
C GLU A 97 6.39 -8.70 0.55
N THR A 98 6.82 -9.10 -0.66
CA THR A 98 8.17 -8.76 -1.16
C THR A 98 8.33 -7.25 -1.33
N PHE A 99 7.32 -6.57 -1.90
CA PHE A 99 7.35 -5.12 -2.06
C PHE A 99 7.46 -4.42 -0.69
N TRP A 100 6.65 -4.85 0.29
CA TRP A 100 6.70 -4.32 1.66
C TRP A 100 8.06 -4.52 2.29
N ALA A 101 8.57 -5.75 2.27
CA ALA A 101 9.85 -6.09 2.89
C ALA A 101 11.06 -5.36 2.28
N MET A 102 11.06 -5.19 0.96
CA MET A 102 12.23 -4.64 0.26
C MET A 102 12.19 -3.11 0.08
N TYR A 103 11.00 -2.52 -0.10
CA TYR A 103 10.88 -1.14 -0.56
C TYR A 103 9.98 -0.26 0.29
N PHE A 104 8.80 -0.77 0.67
CA PHE A 104 7.75 0.09 1.22
C PHE A 104 8.13 0.67 2.58
N GLN A 105 8.81 -0.11 3.42
CA GLN A 105 9.29 0.39 4.71
C GLN A 105 10.14 1.65 4.54
N LYS A 106 11.02 1.70 3.54
CA LYS A 106 11.85 2.88 3.25
C LYS A 106 11.02 4.11 2.86
N VAL A 107 9.86 3.91 2.21
CA VAL A 107 8.94 5.00 1.88
C VAL A 107 8.27 5.54 3.14
N VAL A 108 7.79 4.65 4.00
CA VAL A 108 7.18 4.99 5.30
C VAL A 108 8.19 5.72 6.19
N ASP A 109 9.43 5.21 6.32
CA ASP A 109 10.49 5.81 7.13
C ASP A 109 10.81 7.25 6.69
N ARG A 110 10.87 7.49 5.37
CA ARG A 110 11.06 8.85 4.83
C ARG A 110 9.92 9.79 5.21
N ARG A 111 8.66 9.33 5.16
CA ARG A 111 7.49 10.14 5.57
C ARG A 111 7.46 10.37 7.07
N GLN A 112 7.84 9.37 7.86
CA GLN A 112 7.96 9.50 9.31
C GLN A 112 9.06 10.51 9.71
N LEU A 113 10.19 10.51 8.99
CA LEU A 113 11.24 11.51 9.21
C LEU A 113 10.72 12.93 8.97
N VAL A 114 9.99 13.15 7.88
CA VAL A 114 9.36 14.46 7.58
C VAL A 114 8.41 14.89 8.70
N LEU A 115 7.58 13.96 9.23
CA LEU A 115 6.69 14.24 10.35
C LEU A 115 7.48 14.65 11.60
N ARG A 116 8.55 13.92 11.95
CA ARG A 116 9.41 14.23 13.12
C ARG A 116 10.13 15.58 12.98
N GLU A 117 10.60 15.92 11.77
CA GLU A 117 11.33 17.18 11.53
C GLU A 117 10.42 18.40 11.51
N ARG A 118 9.19 18.28 11.02
CA ARG A 118 8.26 19.39 10.85
C ARG A 118 7.19 19.49 11.94
N GLY A 119 7.00 18.44 12.75
CA GLY A 119 5.91 18.31 13.71
C GLY A 119 4.54 18.08 13.09
N GLU A 120 4.46 18.10 11.74
CA GLU A 120 3.21 17.89 11.01
C GLU A 120 3.44 17.25 9.63
N LEU A 121 2.45 16.47 9.19
CA LEU A 121 2.41 15.87 7.86
C LEU A 121 0.95 15.71 7.41
N THR A 122 0.61 16.30 6.27
CA THR A 122 -0.67 16.03 5.61
C THR A 122 -0.48 14.93 4.57
N ILE A 123 -1.27 13.85 4.70
CA ILE A 123 -1.19 12.69 3.83
C ILE A 123 -2.58 12.11 3.60
N SER A 124 -2.95 11.83 2.35
CA SER A 124 -4.29 11.36 1.98
C SER A 124 -5.43 12.20 2.59
N GLY A 125 -5.25 13.54 2.70
CA GLY A 125 -6.23 14.47 3.29
C GLY A 125 -6.45 14.29 4.81
N VAL A 126 -5.49 13.66 5.52
CA VAL A 126 -5.43 13.53 6.98
C VAL A 126 -4.17 14.24 7.46
N GLN A 127 -4.27 15.07 8.47
CA GLN A 127 -3.13 15.76 9.07
C GLN A 127 -2.67 15.00 10.32
N LEU A 128 -1.43 14.54 10.29
CA LEU A 128 -0.74 13.95 11.43
C LEU A 128 0.04 15.04 12.14
N LEU A 129 -0.06 15.11 13.46
CA LEU A 129 0.55 16.11 14.33
C LEU A 129 1.23 15.38 15.50
N ASP A 130 2.14 16.06 16.21
CA ASP A 130 2.77 15.48 17.39
C ASP A 130 1.75 15.10 18.48
N GLU A 131 0.73 15.93 18.69
CA GLU A 131 -0.31 15.71 19.70
C GLU A 131 -1.44 14.77 19.24
N GLY A 132 -1.60 14.50 17.94
CA GLY A 132 -2.73 13.69 17.47
C GLY A 132 -2.95 13.72 15.98
N VAL A 133 -4.19 13.42 15.58
CA VAL A 133 -4.59 13.32 14.17
C VAL A 133 -5.80 14.21 13.90
N ARG A 134 -5.78 14.98 12.83
CA ARG A 134 -6.92 15.74 12.34
C ARG A 134 -7.46 15.05 11.06
N PHE A 135 -8.70 14.58 11.11
CA PHE A 135 -9.29 13.79 10.03
C PHE A 135 -9.75 14.61 8.82
N SER A 136 -9.89 15.92 8.98
CA SER A 136 -10.22 16.88 7.90
C SER A 136 -9.62 18.25 8.23
N GLU A 137 -9.43 19.09 7.24
CA GLU A 137 -8.77 20.41 7.39
C GLU A 137 -9.37 21.30 8.50
N GLN A 138 -10.69 21.24 8.67
CA GLN A 138 -11.41 22.02 9.69
C GLN A 138 -11.80 21.19 10.93
N GLY A 139 -11.33 19.95 11.00
CA GLY A 139 -11.65 19.03 12.09
C GLY A 139 -10.89 19.36 13.36
N GLU A 140 -11.40 18.89 14.49
CA GLU A 140 -10.68 18.87 15.77
C GLU A 140 -9.51 17.88 15.71
N ILE A 141 -8.49 18.10 16.54
CA ILE A 141 -7.40 17.17 16.74
C ILE A 141 -7.88 16.05 17.65
N VAL A 142 -7.75 14.82 17.18
CA VAL A 142 -7.98 13.61 17.96
C VAL A 142 -6.66 13.18 18.58
N PRO A 143 -6.50 13.22 19.92
CA PRO A 143 -5.26 12.79 20.57
C PRO A 143 -4.90 11.34 20.20
N TRP A 144 -3.61 11.02 20.12
CA TRP A 144 -3.15 9.69 19.69
C TRP A 144 -3.75 8.52 20.47
N GLU A 145 -4.00 8.69 21.79
CA GLU A 145 -4.60 7.68 22.66
C GLU A 145 -6.05 7.37 22.25
N LYS A 146 -6.72 8.34 21.59
CA LYS A 146 -8.10 8.23 21.12
C LYS A 146 -8.22 7.88 19.64
N VAL A 147 -7.12 7.82 18.91
CA VAL A 147 -7.13 7.38 17.51
C VAL A 147 -7.26 5.87 17.46
N GLY A 148 -8.34 5.38 16.85
CA GLY A 148 -8.53 3.99 16.47
C GLY A 148 -8.39 3.81 14.95
N TYR A 149 -8.09 2.59 14.50
CA TYR A 149 -8.19 2.22 13.10
C TYR A 149 -8.83 0.84 12.95
N ALA A 150 -9.50 0.62 11.82
CA ALA A 150 -10.06 -0.67 11.45
C ALA A 150 -9.85 -0.90 9.96
N GLU A 151 -9.49 -2.12 9.59
CA GLU A 151 -9.21 -2.50 8.22
C GLU A 151 -10.33 -3.39 7.68
N TYR A 152 -10.69 -3.11 6.44
CA TYR A 152 -11.70 -3.83 5.69
C TYR A 152 -11.09 -4.30 4.35
N TYR A 153 -11.85 -5.03 3.59
CA TYR A 153 -11.35 -5.64 2.34
C TYR A 153 -10.79 -4.65 1.31
N SER A 154 -11.39 -3.46 1.16
CA SER A 154 -11.01 -2.46 0.15
C SER A 154 -10.65 -1.09 0.71
N TYR A 155 -10.84 -0.87 1.99
CA TYR A 155 -10.58 0.40 2.65
C TYR A 155 -10.21 0.19 4.11
N PHE A 156 -9.68 1.23 4.74
CA PHE A 156 -9.57 1.33 6.19
C PHE A 156 -10.32 2.57 6.71
N ALA A 157 -10.64 2.57 7.99
CA ALA A 157 -11.22 3.70 8.68
C ALA A 157 -10.32 4.12 9.85
N LEU A 158 -10.09 5.41 9.98
CA LEU A 158 -9.56 6.03 11.20
C LEU A 158 -10.74 6.63 11.96
N TYR A 159 -10.78 6.49 13.26
CA TYR A 159 -11.90 6.97 14.06
C TYR A 159 -11.47 7.40 15.48
N HIS A 160 -12.29 8.23 16.10
CA HIS A 160 -12.14 8.55 17.50
C HIS A 160 -12.74 7.44 18.38
N ALA A 161 -11.96 6.86 19.30
CA ALA A 161 -12.36 5.69 20.09
C ALA A 161 -13.69 5.87 20.83
N ASP A 162 -13.92 7.06 21.42
CA ASP A 162 -15.14 7.34 22.21
C ASP A 162 -16.26 7.99 21.37
N ARG A 163 -15.99 8.42 20.15
CA ARG A 163 -16.91 9.15 19.28
C ARG A 163 -16.89 8.60 17.86
N ALA A 164 -17.44 7.40 17.67
CA ALA A 164 -17.36 6.67 16.39
C ALA A 164 -17.90 7.44 15.15
N LYS A 165 -18.74 8.47 15.35
CA LYS A 165 -19.20 9.35 14.27
C LYS A 165 -18.06 10.22 13.71
N LEU A 166 -17.04 10.52 14.51
CA LEU A 166 -15.83 11.21 14.08
C LEU A 166 -14.89 10.18 13.47
N ASN A 167 -14.98 10.01 12.16
CA ASN A 167 -14.17 9.05 11.41
C ASN A 167 -13.87 9.54 10.00
N VAL A 168 -12.87 8.93 9.38
CA VAL A 168 -12.53 9.10 7.98
C VAL A 168 -12.21 7.74 7.37
N ARG A 169 -12.67 7.52 6.13
CA ARG A 169 -12.39 6.29 5.37
C ARG A 169 -11.43 6.59 4.24
N ARG A 170 -10.53 5.64 3.95
CA ARG A 170 -9.59 5.71 2.83
C ARG A 170 -9.58 4.38 2.10
N ASP A 171 -9.74 4.44 0.80
CA ASP A 171 -9.68 3.27 -0.08
C ASP A 171 -8.22 2.86 -0.30
N PHE A 172 -7.90 1.58 -0.25
CA PHE A 172 -6.55 1.09 -0.53
C PHE A 172 -6.09 1.32 -1.98
N TYR A 173 -7.02 1.62 -2.88
CA TYR A 173 -6.70 2.02 -4.25
C TYR A 173 -6.60 3.55 -4.43
N ALA A 174 -6.53 4.29 -3.35
CA ALA A 174 -6.19 5.72 -3.38
C ALA A 174 -4.72 5.93 -3.04
N TRP A 175 -4.10 6.94 -3.65
CA TRP A 175 -2.72 7.31 -3.35
C TRP A 175 -2.55 7.70 -1.89
N GLU A 176 -1.38 7.41 -1.34
CA GLU A 176 -0.96 7.68 0.03
C GLU A 176 -1.74 6.91 1.12
N SER A 177 -2.77 6.14 0.78
CA SER A 177 -3.60 5.44 1.76
C SER A 177 -2.79 4.39 2.54
N GLU A 178 -1.99 3.59 1.84
CA GLU A 178 -1.15 2.57 2.47
C GLU A 178 -0.06 3.18 3.36
N ILE A 179 0.52 4.31 2.92
CA ILE A 179 1.52 5.04 3.71
C ILE A 179 0.85 5.60 4.97
N LEU A 180 -0.32 6.22 4.85
CA LEU A 180 -1.08 6.75 5.98
C LEU A 180 -1.35 5.66 7.03
N LEU A 181 -1.89 4.50 6.60
CA LEU A 181 -2.18 3.40 7.51
C LEU A 181 -0.92 2.89 8.21
N SER A 182 0.17 2.74 7.45
CA SER A 182 1.46 2.29 8.00
C SER A 182 2.03 3.27 9.01
N LEU A 183 1.95 4.58 8.75
CA LEU A 183 2.37 5.62 9.69
C LEU A 183 1.54 5.57 10.99
N ILE A 184 0.21 5.47 10.87
CA ILE A 184 -0.68 5.35 12.04
C ILE A 184 -0.30 4.13 12.90
N ARG A 185 -0.06 2.98 12.27
CA ARG A 185 0.36 1.75 12.98
C ARG A 185 1.70 1.93 13.70
N THR A 186 2.70 2.47 12.99
CA THR A 186 4.04 2.68 13.54
C THR A 186 4.01 3.64 14.73
N ILE A 187 3.38 4.81 14.57
CA ILE A 187 3.30 5.82 15.63
C ILE A 187 2.57 5.28 16.87
N LYS A 188 1.46 4.56 16.65
CA LYS A 188 0.73 3.93 17.78
C LYS A 188 1.57 2.86 18.48
N ALA A 189 2.32 2.05 17.74
CA ALA A 189 3.20 1.04 18.34
C ALA A 189 4.33 1.69 19.15
N GLU A 190 4.98 2.72 18.63
CA GLU A 190 6.01 3.47 19.34
C GLU A 190 5.49 4.05 20.65
N ARG A 191 4.34 4.75 20.60
CA ARG A 191 3.71 5.37 21.80
C ARG A 191 3.20 4.35 22.82
N ALA A 192 2.84 3.15 22.41
CA ALA A 192 2.45 2.07 23.33
C ALA A 192 3.65 1.48 24.09
N THR A 193 4.87 1.63 23.54
CA THR A 193 6.11 1.14 24.16
C THR A 193 6.69 2.14 25.17
N ASP A 194 6.32 3.41 25.08
CA ASP A 194 6.79 4.51 25.95
C ASP A 194 5.99 4.66 27.27
N ILE A 195 5.01 3.77 27.50
CA ILE A 195 4.17 3.69 28.71
C ILE A 195 4.56 2.46 29.54
#